data_48a1e2be3dff2d891e312a557ae05c2a
#
_entry.id   48a1e2be3dff2d891e312a557ae05c2a
#
_cell.length_a   1.000
_cell.length_b   1.000
_cell.length_c   1.000
_cell.angle_alpha   90.00
_cell.angle_beta   90.00
_cell.angle_gamma   90.00
#
_symmetry.space_group_name_H-M   'P 1'
#
loop_
_entity.id
_entity.type
_entity.pdbx_description
1 polymer ?
#
loop_
_entity_poly.entity_id
_entity_poly.type
_entity_poly.pdbx_seq_one_letter_code
_entity_poly.pdbx_strand_id
1 'polypeptide(L)'
;MATVKLRKALRMKGEKMKTDSRSLVLQGYVWLMMPALLFLLFWFRWEVALPVAALMVWSFVRLCRPSARESLQTEGYSPVSASRKRLLLMAAAVVAYVMVCGIGGFVTQLPNDHAWRNGVFFDLSRRDWPVAYEGDGAPMLCYYFAFWLPSAVVAKATGLIAAGDAAQVLYAAWGTWIALCFISSMSGGRMLWRVFLVFIGFNAMDVVTAFFFSDESFSVFEDPWAAQLMWLSTTSGRFAASANPVIYNFIYNQGIAVWVFMSLLMHGRRDTGRLMLLFGMLPAFAPIPALAVAPWVAWRLLRGFRQALTVENVAGLLFALLTSFFLLQNNSGSALRRAYPDTPVGEALLLAAAYYALSFGAFVIFIWRYVRRDGLYWSLVAMCVAVSLVGVGKTPDLAWRISLPAVVMTAALVCRRAAETAAMSRGVRCAFVAVLLVGSFSSVWSVVFTLHEESCVWRGERERKYLSMLGRIADPSQPYYNNFVATGDSFYRRHLAPPDIRSRE
;
A
#
# COMPACT_ATOMS: atom_id res chain seq x y z
N MET A 1 52.72 -11.87 -3.92
CA MET A 1 51.38 -12.46 -4.11
C MET A 1 50.36 -11.97 -3.09
N ALA A 2 50.67 -11.81 -1.81
CA ALA A 2 49.74 -11.30 -0.77
C ALA A 2 49.25 -9.87 -1.00
N THR A 3 50.13 -8.95 -1.43
CA THR A 3 49.79 -7.54 -1.73
C THR A 3 48.82 -7.37 -2.90
N VAL A 4 48.89 -8.25 -3.90
CA VAL A 4 47.95 -8.24 -5.04
C VAL A 4 46.56 -8.75 -4.63
N LYS A 5 46.50 -9.78 -3.77
CA LYS A 5 45.24 -10.29 -3.18
C LYS A 5 44.63 -9.22 -2.27
N LEU A 6 45.40 -8.52 -1.47
CA LEU A 6 44.91 -7.46 -0.58
C LEU A 6 44.40 -6.24 -1.38
N ARG A 7 45.12 -5.84 -2.44
CA ARG A 7 44.64 -4.77 -3.36
C ARG A 7 43.37 -5.17 -4.11
N LYS A 8 43.24 -6.45 -4.53
CA LYS A 8 42.02 -6.97 -5.16
C LYS A 8 40.86 -7.04 -4.17
N ALA A 9 41.10 -7.43 -2.92
CA ALA A 9 40.09 -7.41 -1.84
C ALA A 9 39.68 -5.98 -1.45
N LEU A 10 40.62 -5.03 -1.41
CA LEU A 10 40.37 -3.62 -1.16
C LEU A 10 39.65 -2.95 -2.34
N ARG A 11 39.92 -3.37 -3.58
CA ARG A 11 39.21 -2.92 -4.78
C ARG A 11 37.78 -3.46 -4.81
N MET A 12 37.52 -4.70 -4.38
CA MET A 12 36.20 -5.26 -4.21
C MET A 12 35.40 -4.57 -3.08
N LYS A 13 36.06 -4.03 -2.03
CA LYS A 13 35.42 -3.21 -1.00
C LYS A 13 34.85 -1.87 -1.51
N GLY A 14 35.29 -1.41 -2.66
CA GLY A 14 34.86 -0.15 -3.29
C GLY A 14 33.90 -0.33 -4.46
N GLU A 15 33.60 -1.55 -4.89
CA GLU A 15 32.70 -1.78 -6.01
C GLU A 15 31.26 -1.42 -5.64
N LYS A 16 30.72 -0.38 -6.29
CA LYS A 16 29.34 0.03 -6.13
C LYS A 16 28.45 -0.91 -6.91
N MET A 17 27.55 -1.59 -6.21
CA MET A 17 26.49 -2.33 -6.87
C MET A 17 25.52 -1.32 -7.54
N LYS A 18 25.14 -1.62 -8.77
CA LYS A 18 24.19 -0.81 -9.55
C LYS A 18 22.96 -1.66 -9.82
N THR A 19 21.80 -1.11 -9.50
CA THR A 19 20.51 -1.69 -9.87
C THR A 19 19.89 -0.77 -10.92
N ASP A 20 19.64 -1.28 -12.11
CA ASP A 20 19.03 -0.51 -13.19
C ASP A 20 17.50 -0.39 -12.98
N SER A 21 16.89 0.59 -13.65
CA SER A 21 15.45 0.83 -13.56
C SER A 21 14.63 -0.35 -14.09
N ARG A 22 15.13 -1.08 -15.08
CA ARG A 22 14.48 -2.28 -15.62
C ARG A 22 14.33 -3.37 -14.57
N SER A 23 15.41 -3.67 -13.84
CA SER A 23 15.37 -4.66 -12.76
C SER A 23 14.34 -4.29 -11.70
N LEU A 24 14.25 -3.01 -11.33
CA LEU A 24 13.25 -2.51 -10.39
C LEU A 24 11.83 -2.66 -10.91
N VAL A 25 11.58 -2.33 -12.19
CA VAL A 25 10.28 -2.52 -12.82
C VAL A 25 9.87 -3.99 -12.80
N LEU A 26 10.76 -4.89 -13.20
CA LEU A 26 10.48 -6.33 -13.19
C LEU A 26 10.18 -6.86 -11.79
N GLN A 27 10.95 -6.43 -10.78
CA GLN A 27 10.71 -6.79 -9.38
C GLN A 27 9.34 -6.29 -8.90
N GLY A 28 8.96 -5.05 -9.24
CA GLY A 28 7.65 -4.50 -8.89
C GLY A 28 6.48 -5.26 -9.52
N TYR A 29 6.60 -5.64 -10.80
CA TYR A 29 5.61 -6.48 -11.45
C TYR A 29 5.53 -7.88 -10.84
N VAL A 30 6.66 -8.53 -10.53
CA VAL A 30 6.67 -9.83 -9.83
C VAL A 30 6.00 -9.72 -8.47
N TRP A 31 6.31 -8.66 -7.72
CA TRP A 31 5.73 -8.41 -6.41
C TRP A 31 4.19 -8.30 -6.45
N LEU A 32 3.61 -7.60 -7.43
CA LEU A 32 2.16 -7.47 -7.59
C LEU A 32 1.53 -8.72 -8.24
N MET A 33 2.19 -9.31 -9.23
CA MET A 33 1.62 -10.37 -10.06
C MET A 33 1.60 -11.74 -9.36
N MET A 34 2.61 -12.05 -8.55
CA MET A 34 2.69 -13.33 -7.87
C MET A 34 1.44 -13.62 -7.02
N PRO A 35 1.01 -12.74 -6.08
CA PRO A 35 -0.22 -13.00 -5.35
C PRO A 35 -1.49 -12.84 -6.19
N ALA A 36 -1.47 -12.00 -7.25
CA ALA A 36 -2.58 -11.90 -8.18
C ALA A 36 -2.81 -13.23 -8.93
N LEU A 37 -1.75 -13.90 -9.36
CA LEU A 37 -1.83 -15.22 -9.98
C LEU A 37 -2.29 -16.30 -8.99
N LEU A 38 -1.78 -16.29 -7.75
CA LEU A 38 -2.25 -17.20 -6.70
C LEU A 38 -3.76 -17.02 -6.46
N PHE A 39 -4.21 -15.77 -6.32
CA PHE A 39 -5.62 -15.47 -6.16
C PHE A 39 -6.44 -15.99 -7.35
N LEU A 40 -6.02 -15.72 -8.58
CA LEU A 40 -6.71 -16.14 -9.78
C LEU A 40 -6.83 -17.67 -9.87
N LEU A 41 -5.72 -18.39 -9.65
CA LEU A 41 -5.66 -19.85 -9.85
C LEU A 41 -6.43 -20.63 -8.77
N PHE A 42 -6.57 -20.09 -7.54
CA PHE A 42 -7.20 -20.82 -6.44
C PHE A 42 -8.61 -20.35 -6.09
N TRP A 43 -9.02 -19.13 -6.50
CA TRP A 43 -10.36 -18.59 -6.23
C TRP A 43 -11.31 -18.66 -7.41
N PHE A 44 -10.80 -18.95 -8.60
CA PHE A 44 -11.63 -19.03 -9.80
C PHE A 44 -11.56 -20.41 -10.43
N ARG A 45 -12.66 -20.80 -11.08
CA ARG A 45 -12.70 -22.03 -11.87
C ARG A 45 -11.63 -22.00 -12.96
N TRP A 46 -11.04 -23.17 -13.24
CA TRP A 46 -9.86 -23.29 -14.11
C TRP A 46 -10.11 -22.79 -15.54
N GLU A 47 -11.35 -22.92 -16.05
CA GLU A 47 -11.72 -22.47 -17.41
C GLU A 47 -11.63 -20.95 -17.56
N VAL A 48 -11.75 -20.21 -16.48
CA VAL A 48 -11.62 -18.74 -16.44
C VAL A 48 -10.21 -18.35 -15.99
N ALA A 49 -9.69 -19.03 -14.97
CA ALA A 49 -8.41 -18.70 -14.36
C ALA A 49 -7.22 -18.91 -15.31
N LEU A 50 -7.15 -20.07 -15.99
CA LEU A 50 -6.00 -20.42 -16.83
C LEU A 50 -5.81 -19.47 -18.03
N PRO A 51 -6.84 -19.11 -18.82
CA PRO A 51 -6.66 -18.15 -19.89
C PRO A 51 -6.16 -16.78 -19.42
N VAL A 52 -6.73 -16.25 -18.33
CA VAL A 52 -6.33 -14.94 -17.80
C VAL A 52 -4.92 -15.01 -17.21
N ALA A 53 -4.59 -16.07 -16.46
CA ALA A 53 -3.24 -16.28 -15.95
C ALA A 53 -2.21 -16.40 -17.09
N ALA A 54 -2.53 -17.14 -18.15
CA ALA A 54 -1.66 -17.26 -19.33
C ALA A 54 -1.41 -15.91 -20.00
N LEU A 55 -2.45 -15.07 -20.16
CA LEU A 55 -2.31 -13.71 -20.68
C LEU A 55 -1.44 -12.82 -19.77
N MET A 56 -1.60 -12.90 -18.44
CA MET A 56 -0.78 -12.17 -17.49
C MET A 56 0.69 -12.60 -17.55
N VAL A 57 0.95 -13.92 -17.53
CA VAL A 57 2.30 -14.47 -17.64
C VAL A 57 2.94 -14.12 -18.98
N TRP A 58 2.20 -14.26 -20.08
CA TRP A 58 2.66 -13.84 -21.41
C TRP A 58 3.04 -12.36 -21.44
N SER A 59 2.21 -11.49 -20.85
CA SER A 59 2.48 -10.06 -20.72
C SER A 59 3.77 -9.79 -19.96
N PHE A 60 4.01 -10.53 -18.88
CA PHE A 60 5.25 -10.43 -18.12
C PHE A 60 6.47 -10.94 -18.91
N VAL A 61 6.35 -12.06 -19.60
CA VAL A 61 7.43 -12.57 -20.46
C VAL A 61 7.78 -11.56 -21.57
N ARG A 62 6.80 -10.88 -22.16
CA ARG A 62 7.05 -9.79 -23.12
C ARG A 62 7.81 -8.62 -22.46
N LEU A 63 7.46 -8.27 -21.23
CA LEU A 63 8.17 -7.23 -20.45
C LEU A 63 9.65 -7.62 -20.20
N CYS A 64 9.93 -8.90 -20.04
CA CYS A 64 11.29 -9.41 -19.85
C CYS A 64 12.15 -9.38 -21.11
N ARG A 65 11.58 -9.24 -22.33
CA ARG A 65 12.35 -9.27 -23.58
C ARG A 65 13.30 -8.08 -23.71
N PRO A 66 14.47 -8.26 -24.35
CA PRO A 66 15.41 -7.17 -24.59
C PRO A 66 14.82 -6.00 -25.38
N SER A 67 13.91 -6.26 -26.32
CA SER A 67 13.21 -5.24 -27.10
C SER A 67 12.36 -4.28 -26.27
N ALA A 68 11.93 -4.69 -25.08
CA ALA A 68 11.22 -3.83 -24.15
C ALA A 68 12.17 -2.92 -23.34
N ARG A 69 13.50 -3.06 -23.48
CA ARG A 69 14.49 -2.37 -22.63
C ARG A 69 14.40 -0.85 -22.76
N GLU A 70 14.26 -0.32 -23.96
CA GLU A 70 14.16 1.12 -24.20
C GLU A 70 12.87 1.70 -23.63
N SER A 71 11.76 0.98 -23.75
CA SER A 71 10.47 1.42 -23.21
C SER A 71 10.42 1.44 -21.67
N LEU A 72 11.34 0.73 -21.02
CA LEU A 72 11.45 0.67 -19.55
C LEU A 72 12.47 1.69 -19.00
N GLN A 73 13.20 2.38 -19.84
CA GLN A 73 14.06 3.50 -19.45
C GLN A 73 13.25 4.79 -19.48
N THR A 74 13.06 5.41 -18.34
CA THR A 74 12.29 6.65 -18.24
C THR A 74 13.22 7.80 -17.91
N GLU A 75 13.07 8.90 -18.62
CA GLU A 75 13.79 10.14 -18.32
C GLU A 75 13.57 10.59 -16.88
N GLY A 76 14.63 11.04 -16.24
CA GLY A 76 14.60 11.51 -14.84
C GLY A 76 14.80 10.42 -13.79
N TYR A 77 15.03 9.16 -14.20
CA TYR A 77 15.40 8.05 -13.32
C TYR A 77 16.84 7.62 -13.58
N SER A 78 17.60 7.50 -12.51
CA SER A 78 19.02 7.09 -12.56
C SER A 78 19.19 5.70 -11.93
N PRO A 79 20.12 4.86 -12.42
CA PRO A 79 20.43 3.59 -11.77
C PRO A 79 20.77 3.79 -10.30
N VAL A 80 20.20 2.96 -9.42
CA VAL A 80 20.50 3.04 -7.99
C VAL A 80 21.91 2.50 -7.74
N SER A 81 22.73 3.27 -7.06
CA SER A 81 24.15 2.95 -6.81
C SER A 81 24.48 3.16 -5.34
N ALA A 82 24.98 2.10 -4.68
CA ALA A 82 25.47 2.16 -3.32
C ALA A 82 26.56 1.12 -3.06
N SER A 83 27.39 1.34 -2.02
CA SER A 83 28.32 0.31 -1.54
C SER A 83 27.55 -0.85 -0.92
N ARG A 84 28.07 -2.06 -1.03
CA ARG A 84 27.47 -3.28 -0.44
C ARG A 84 27.12 -3.11 1.05
N LYS A 85 28.01 -2.50 1.83
CA LYS A 85 27.77 -2.22 3.26
C LYS A 85 26.53 -1.33 3.44
N ARG A 86 26.37 -0.27 2.65
CA ARG A 86 25.23 0.63 2.72
C ARG A 86 23.92 -0.08 2.34
N LEU A 87 23.94 -0.89 1.30
CA LEU A 87 22.77 -1.67 0.87
C LEU A 87 22.32 -2.65 1.98
N LEU A 88 23.27 -3.36 2.59
CA LEU A 88 22.98 -4.30 3.69
C LEU A 88 22.41 -3.57 4.91
N LEU A 89 23.01 -2.44 5.32
CA LEU A 89 22.52 -1.65 6.44
C LEU A 89 21.11 -1.09 6.19
N MET A 90 20.84 -0.62 4.98
CA MET A 90 19.51 -0.12 4.64
C MET A 90 18.48 -1.25 4.51
N ALA A 91 18.86 -2.40 3.98
CA ALA A 91 18.00 -3.58 3.95
C ALA A 91 17.65 -4.04 5.38
N ALA A 92 18.64 -4.09 6.28
CA ALA A 92 18.41 -4.39 7.68
C ALA A 92 17.49 -3.34 8.36
N ALA A 93 17.66 -2.06 8.06
CA ALA A 93 16.79 -1.00 8.57
C ALA A 93 15.36 -1.12 8.04
N VAL A 94 15.16 -1.52 6.78
CA VAL A 94 13.84 -1.79 6.21
C VAL A 94 13.17 -2.97 6.91
N VAL A 95 13.90 -4.07 7.13
CA VAL A 95 13.37 -5.24 7.86
C VAL A 95 13.01 -4.86 9.29
N ALA A 96 13.89 -4.14 10.00
CA ALA A 96 13.62 -3.66 11.36
C ALA A 96 12.38 -2.76 11.41
N TYR A 97 12.23 -1.82 10.46
CA TYR A 97 11.07 -0.95 10.36
C TYR A 97 9.77 -1.73 10.14
N VAL A 98 9.77 -2.70 9.24
CA VAL A 98 8.63 -3.58 8.97
C VAL A 98 8.21 -4.35 10.23
N MET A 99 9.18 -4.87 10.99
CA MET A 99 8.92 -5.60 12.25
C MET A 99 8.42 -4.68 13.36
N VAL A 100 8.96 -3.46 13.47
CA VAL A 100 8.51 -2.43 14.42
C VAL A 100 7.09 -1.99 14.12
N CYS A 101 6.68 -1.95 12.86
CA CYS A 101 5.29 -1.68 12.46
C CYS A 101 4.35 -2.89 12.62
N GLY A 102 4.78 -3.96 13.27
CA GLY A 102 3.94 -5.09 13.68
C GLY A 102 3.72 -6.19 12.64
N ILE A 103 4.32 -6.08 11.45
CA ILE A 103 4.19 -7.13 10.42
C ILE A 103 4.95 -8.37 10.90
N GLY A 104 4.30 -9.53 10.78
CA GLY A 104 4.82 -10.79 11.31
C GLY A 104 4.67 -10.93 12.84
N GLY A 105 4.35 -9.85 13.60
CA GLY A 105 4.12 -9.86 15.05
C GLY A 105 5.33 -10.30 15.88
N PHE A 106 6.56 -10.04 15.39
CA PHE A 106 7.78 -10.40 16.12
C PHE A 106 8.18 -9.35 17.17
N VAL A 107 7.94 -8.06 16.87
CA VAL A 107 8.35 -6.94 17.74
C VAL A 107 7.15 -6.28 18.37
N THR A 108 6.18 -5.87 17.56
CA THR A 108 4.97 -5.19 18.02
C THR A 108 3.72 -5.84 17.42
N GLN A 109 2.57 -5.59 18.03
CA GLN A 109 1.28 -6.03 17.52
C GLN A 109 0.15 -5.18 18.09
N LEU A 110 -0.58 -4.48 17.24
CA LEU A 110 -1.78 -3.74 17.63
C LEU A 110 -2.92 -4.71 17.97
N PRO A 111 -3.54 -4.60 19.17
CA PRO A 111 -4.49 -5.58 19.66
C PRO A 111 -5.71 -5.79 18.75
N ASN A 112 -6.25 -4.69 18.22
CA ASN A 112 -7.48 -4.74 17.43
C ASN A 112 -7.20 -5.03 15.94
N ASP A 113 -6.49 -4.13 15.26
CA ASP A 113 -6.32 -4.20 13.82
C ASP A 113 -5.48 -5.38 13.34
N HIS A 114 -4.37 -5.67 14.04
CA HIS A 114 -3.54 -6.81 13.70
C HIS A 114 -4.23 -8.13 14.03
N ALA A 115 -5.09 -8.16 15.03
CA ALA A 115 -5.85 -9.35 15.37
C ALA A 115 -6.73 -9.83 14.21
N TRP A 116 -7.43 -8.91 13.50
CA TRP A 116 -8.22 -9.23 12.31
C TRP A 116 -7.32 -9.71 11.15
N ARG A 117 -6.22 -9.02 10.90
CA ARG A 117 -5.28 -9.37 9.83
C ARG A 117 -4.59 -10.71 10.07
N ASN A 118 -4.23 -10.98 11.31
CA ASN A 118 -3.67 -12.28 11.70
C ASN A 118 -4.69 -13.40 11.55
N GLY A 119 -5.98 -13.14 11.84
CA GLY A 119 -7.07 -14.08 11.59
C GLY A 119 -7.21 -14.45 10.11
N VAL A 120 -7.21 -13.44 9.22
CA VAL A 120 -7.19 -13.66 7.76
C VAL A 120 -5.99 -14.50 7.35
N PHE A 121 -4.79 -14.13 7.79
CA PHE A 121 -3.57 -14.87 7.47
C PHE A 121 -3.60 -16.31 8.04
N PHE A 122 -4.10 -16.49 9.25
CA PHE A 122 -4.24 -17.81 9.87
C PHE A 122 -5.15 -18.72 9.05
N ASP A 123 -6.33 -18.24 8.67
CA ASP A 123 -7.28 -19.02 7.88
C ASP A 123 -6.73 -19.32 6.47
N LEU A 124 -6.10 -18.37 5.80
CA LEU A 124 -5.40 -18.61 4.55
C LEU A 124 -4.29 -19.67 4.69
N SER A 125 -3.64 -19.76 5.84
CA SER A 125 -2.54 -20.69 6.08
C SER A 125 -3.01 -22.10 6.48
N ARG A 126 -4.21 -22.24 7.06
CA ARG A 126 -4.67 -23.50 7.64
C ARG A 126 -5.84 -24.16 6.91
N ARG A 127 -6.68 -23.34 6.22
CA ARG A 127 -7.85 -23.85 5.51
C ARG A 127 -7.55 -24.07 4.03
N ASP A 128 -8.35 -24.91 3.41
CA ASP A 128 -8.32 -25.10 1.95
C ASP A 128 -8.72 -23.82 1.23
N TRP A 129 -8.22 -23.65 0.03
CA TRP A 129 -8.52 -22.52 -0.84
C TRP A 129 -9.53 -22.91 -1.92
N PRO A 130 -10.55 -22.10 -2.15
CA PRO A 130 -10.95 -20.86 -1.46
C PRO A 130 -11.41 -21.12 -0.01
N VAL A 131 -11.12 -20.15 0.89
CA VAL A 131 -11.46 -20.29 2.30
C VAL A 131 -12.97 -20.16 2.49
N ALA A 132 -13.60 -21.25 2.89
CA ALA A 132 -15.00 -21.32 3.27
C ALA A 132 -15.14 -21.68 4.76
N TYR A 133 -16.26 -21.28 5.33
CA TYR A 133 -16.62 -21.55 6.72
C TYR A 133 -17.89 -22.40 6.78
N GLU A 134 -18.07 -23.13 7.87
CA GLU A 134 -19.31 -23.82 8.16
C GLU A 134 -20.36 -22.83 8.68
N GLY A 135 -21.60 -22.97 8.29
CA GLY A 135 -22.72 -22.14 8.76
C GLY A 135 -23.73 -21.83 7.67
N ASP A 136 -24.85 -21.24 8.09
CA ASP A 136 -25.96 -20.88 7.20
C ASP A 136 -25.53 -19.88 6.11
N GLY A 137 -25.96 -20.16 4.87
CA GLY A 137 -25.60 -19.34 3.71
C GLY A 137 -24.16 -19.56 3.25
N ALA A 138 -23.51 -20.67 3.65
CA ALA A 138 -22.16 -21.06 3.23
C ALA A 138 -21.16 -19.90 3.27
N PRO A 139 -20.82 -19.35 4.45
CA PRO A 139 -19.95 -18.18 4.55
C PRO A 139 -18.59 -18.45 3.94
N MET A 140 -18.02 -17.47 3.23
CA MET A 140 -16.68 -17.55 2.70
C MET A 140 -15.89 -16.28 2.95
N LEU A 141 -14.56 -16.42 3.09
CA LEU A 141 -13.66 -15.27 3.21
C LEU A 141 -13.70 -14.43 1.92
N CYS A 142 -14.21 -13.23 2.04
CA CYS A 142 -14.27 -12.26 0.94
C CYS A 142 -13.64 -10.94 1.37
N TYR A 143 -12.38 -10.76 1.02
CA TYR A 143 -11.57 -9.62 1.41
C TYR A 143 -10.45 -9.39 0.39
N TYR A 144 -9.78 -8.28 0.42
CA TYR A 144 -8.61 -7.97 -0.41
C TYR A 144 -7.34 -8.53 0.22
N PHE A 145 -7.21 -9.84 0.23
CA PHE A 145 -6.19 -10.60 0.96
C PHE A 145 -4.95 -10.98 0.13
N ALA A 146 -4.80 -10.48 -1.08
CA ALA A 146 -3.70 -10.86 -1.98
C ALA A 146 -2.31 -10.74 -1.32
N PHE A 147 -2.12 -9.72 -0.45
CA PHE A 147 -0.86 -9.52 0.27
C PHE A 147 -0.39 -10.74 1.06
N TRP A 148 -1.31 -11.50 1.67
CA TRP A 148 -0.95 -12.64 2.53
C TRP A 148 -0.75 -13.94 1.78
N LEU A 149 -1.20 -14.07 0.52
CA LEU A 149 -1.14 -15.32 -0.23
C LEU A 149 0.27 -15.92 -0.36
N PRO A 150 1.33 -15.15 -0.70
CA PRO A 150 2.68 -15.72 -0.77
C PRO A 150 3.15 -16.30 0.55
N SER A 151 2.85 -15.61 1.64
CA SER A 151 3.25 -16.03 2.99
C SER A 151 2.42 -17.23 3.48
N ALA A 152 1.14 -17.29 3.10
CA ALA A 152 0.28 -18.42 3.39
C ALA A 152 0.74 -19.69 2.64
N VAL A 153 1.23 -19.56 1.39
CA VAL A 153 1.88 -20.69 0.67
C VAL A 153 3.07 -21.22 1.46
N VAL A 154 3.93 -20.34 1.99
CA VAL A 154 5.08 -20.77 2.81
C VAL A 154 4.61 -21.47 4.09
N ALA A 155 3.61 -20.92 4.79
CA ALA A 155 3.05 -21.54 5.98
C ALA A 155 2.45 -22.93 5.69
N LYS A 156 1.69 -23.08 4.59
CA LYS A 156 1.14 -24.36 4.15
C LYS A 156 2.22 -25.38 3.79
N ALA A 157 3.19 -24.96 3.00
CA ALA A 157 4.27 -25.84 2.53
C ALA A 157 5.17 -26.33 3.66
N THR A 158 5.38 -25.53 4.70
CA THR A 158 6.23 -25.89 5.85
C THR A 158 5.44 -26.48 7.01
N GLY A 159 4.12 -26.36 7.04
CA GLY A 159 3.28 -26.66 8.21
C GLY A 159 3.43 -25.68 9.37
N LEU A 160 4.33 -24.67 9.26
CA LEU A 160 4.70 -23.74 10.33
C LEU A 160 4.18 -22.33 10.06
N ILE A 161 3.26 -21.83 10.90
CA ILE A 161 2.76 -20.44 10.80
C ILE A 161 3.90 -19.44 10.98
N ALA A 162 4.84 -19.70 11.89
CA ALA A 162 5.99 -18.84 12.11
C ALA A 162 6.87 -18.65 10.85
N ALA A 163 6.98 -19.67 9.99
CA ALA A 163 7.64 -19.54 8.69
C ALA A 163 6.86 -18.60 7.76
N GLY A 164 5.54 -18.67 7.78
CA GLY A 164 4.67 -17.74 7.06
C GLY A 164 4.80 -16.29 7.59
N ASP A 165 4.89 -16.10 8.90
CA ASP A 165 5.14 -14.77 9.50
C ASP A 165 6.48 -14.19 9.04
N ALA A 166 7.54 -14.99 9.05
CA ALA A 166 8.83 -14.57 8.53
C ALA A 166 8.75 -14.23 7.03
N ALA A 167 7.99 -15.01 6.26
CA ALA A 167 7.73 -14.73 4.85
C ALA A 167 6.94 -13.42 4.66
N GLN A 168 6.00 -13.07 5.56
CA GLN A 168 5.31 -11.78 5.53
C GLN A 168 6.29 -10.62 5.72
N VAL A 169 7.19 -10.71 6.70
CA VAL A 169 8.22 -9.69 6.94
C VAL A 169 9.09 -9.51 5.70
N LEU A 170 9.56 -10.61 5.11
CA LEU A 170 10.41 -10.57 3.92
C LEU A 170 9.67 -10.00 2.70
N TYR A 171 8.42 -10.40 2.51
CA TYR A 171 7.59 -9.91 1.40
C TYR A 171 7.27 -8.41 1.55
N ALA A 172 6.92 -7.96 2.75
CA ALA A 172 6.72 -6.55 3.08
C ALA A 172 8.01 -5.73 2.90
N ALA A 173 9.13 -6.25 3.42
CA ALA A 173 10.43 -5.62 3.28
C ALA A 173 10.86 -5.50 1.82
N TRP A 174 10.58 -6.52 0.98
CA TRP A 174 10.86 -6.48 -0.45
C TRP A 174 10.04 -5.40 -1.16
N GLY A 175 8.73 -5.28 -0.89
CA GLY A 175 7.90 -4.22 -1.46
C GLY A 175 8.36 -2.82 -1.05
N THR A 176 8.69 -2.63 0.23
CA THR A 176 9.26 -1.38 0.76
C THR A 176 10.60 -1.05 0.10
N TRP A 177 11.45 -2.05 -0.06
CA TRP A 177 12.75 -1.91 -0.74
C TRP A 177 12.59 -1.45 -2.19
N ILE A 178 11.66 -2.06 -2.93
CA ILE A 178 11.32 -1.65 -4.30
C ILE A 178 10.94 -0.17 -4.34
N ALA A 179 10.01 0.27 -3.47
CA ALA A 179 9.57 1.65 -3.41
C ALA A 179 10.74 2.62 -3.09
N LEU A 180 11.58 2.29 -2.10
CA LEU A 180 12.77 3.07 -1.76
C LEU A 180 13.78 3.15 -2.91
N CYS A 181 13.97 2.08 -3.65
CA CYS A 181 14.84 2.06 -4.82
C CYS A 181 14.30 2.96 -5.93
N PHE A 182 12.98 2.95 -6.20
CA PHE A 182 12.37 3.88 -7.16
C PHE A 182 12.51 5.34 -6.74
N ILE A 183 12.25 5.66 -5.47
CA ILE A 183 12.42 7.01 -4.93
C ILE A 183 13.89 7.45 -5.02
N SER A 184 14.82 6.56 -4.69
CA SER A 184 16.26 6.83 -4.82
C SER A 184 16.67 7.03 -6.27
N SER A 185 16.14 6.24 -7.20
CA SER A 185 16.36 6.37 -8.65
C SER A 185 15.87 7.71 -9.16
N MET A 186 14.68 8.15 -8.76
CA MET A 186 14.11 9.46 -9.07
C MET A 186 14.91 10.63 -8.44
N SER A 187 15.67 10.34 -7.37
CA SER A 187 16.48 11.29 -6.61
C SER A 187 17.95 11.29 -7.02
N GLY A 188 18.27 10.89 -8.25
CA GLY A 188 19.63 10.86 -8.79
C GLY A 188 20.40 9.56 -8.53
N GLY A 189 19.71 8.48 -8.20
CA GLY A 189 20.28 7.13 -8.10
C GLY A 189 21.17 6.88 -6.88
N ARG A 190 21.22 7.79 -5.92
CA ARG A 190 21.97 7.60 -4.68
C ARG A 190 21.07 7.09 -3.58
N MET A 191 21.41 5.93 -3.01
CA MET A 191 20.75 5.41 -1.81
C MET A 191 21.21 6.20 -0.59
N LEU A 192 20.41 7.17 -0.14
CA LEU A 192 20.73 8.09 0.95
C LEU A 192 19.86 7.81 2.17
N TRP A 193 20.47 7.82 3.35
CA TRP A 193 19.73 7.71 4.62
C TRP A 193 18.66 8.78 4.80
N ARG A 194 18.93 10.01 4.35
CA ARG A 194 17.95 11.10 4.38
C ARG A 194 16.68 10.78 3.57
N VAL A 195 16.82 10.09 2.42
CA VAL A 195 15.66 9.66 1.62
C VAL A 195 14.85 8.63 2.37
N PHE A 196 15.53 7.65 2.99
CA PHE A 196 14.88 6.64 3.83
C PHE A 196 14.15 7.29 5.01
N LEU A 197 14.84 8.14 5.79
CA LEU A 197 14.25 8.78 6.96
C LEU A 197 13.07 9.70 6.60
N VAL A 198 13.19 10.48 5.52
CA VAL A 198 12.09 11.32 5.03
C VAL A 198 10.92 10.47 4.58
N PHE A 199 11.16 9.35 3.89
CA PHE A 199 10.09 8.49 3.40
C PHE A 199 9.34 7.80 4.54
N ILE A 200 10.04 7.16 5.48
CA ILE A 200 9.39 6.49 6.62
C ILE A 200 8.76 7.47 7.61
N GLY A 201 9.36 8.65 7.78
CA GLY A 201 8.86 9.70 8.66
C GLY A 201 7.83 10.62 8.02
N PHE A 202 7.50 10.43 6.72
CA PHE A 202 6.58 11.31 6.03
C PHE A 202 5.16 11.22 6.60
N ASN A 203 4.61 12.39 6.85
CA ASN A 203 3.22 12.60 7.23
C ASN A 203 2.68 13.84 6.51
N ALA A 204 1.41 13.81 6.17
CA ALA A 204 0.68 14.90 5.50
C ALA A 204 0.18 15.97 6.49
N MET A 205 1.06 16.47 7.35
CA MET A 205 0.78 17.56 8.33
C MET A 205 -0.35 17.26 9.33
N ASP A 206 -0.53 16.01 9.77
CA ASP A 206 -1.63 15.59 10.65
C ASP A 206 -1.71 16.43 11.94
N VAL A 207 -0.58 16.76 12.56
CA VAL A 207 -0.56 17.62 13.77
C VAL A 207 -1.23 18.96 13.49
N VAL A 208 -0.91 19.57 12.36
CA VAL A 208 -1.45 20.89 11.99
C VAL A 208 -2.92 20.76 11.62
N THR A 209 -3.29 19.74 10.86
CA THR A 209 -4.71 19.53 10.51
C THR A 209 -5.56 19.18 11.72
N ALA A 210 -5.04 18.38 12.66
CA ALA A 210 -5.73 18.06 13.90
C ALA A 210 -6.03 19.33 14.73
N PHE A 211 -5.07 20.24 14.82
CA PHE A 211 -5.27 21.51 15.55
C PHE A 211 -6.41 22.35 14.99
N PHE A 212 -6.58 22.38 13.66
CA PHE A 212 -7.63 23.22 13.03
C PHE A 212 -8.98 22.50 12.83
N PHE A 213 -9.00 21.18 12.79
CA PHE A 213 -10.16 20.38 12.41
C PHE A 213 -10.61 19.36 13.47
N SER A 214 -10.01 19.33 14.66
CA SER A 214 -10.45 18.50 15.79
C SER A 214 -11.53 19.20 16.59
N ASP A 215 -12.59 18.46 16.95
CA ASP A 215 -13.67 18.95 17.82
C ASP A 215 -13.32 18.87 19.31
N GLU A 216 -12.26 18.13 19.66
CA GLU A 216 -11.85 17.92 21.04
C GLU A 216 -10.65 18.81 21.40
N SER A 217 -10.60 19.26 22.67
CA SER A 217 -9.43 19.95 23.23
C SER A 217 -8.22 19.03 23.14
N PHE A 218 -7.35 19.30 22.19
CA PHE A 218 -6.23 18.45 21.85
C PHE A 218 -5.10 18.60 22.85
N SER A 219 -4.95 17.63 23.74
CA SER A 219 -3.77 17.53 24.60
C SER A 219 -2.93 16.31 24.22
N VAL A 220 -1.96 16.52 23.33
CA VAL A 220 -0.96 15.51 22.92
C VAL A 220 -0.20 14.95 24.12
N PHE A 221 -0.11 15.76 25.20
CA PHE A 221 0.68 15.45 26.37
C PHE A 221 -0.13 14.77 27.47
N GLU A 222 -1.45 14.92 27.47
CA GLU A 222 -2.34 14.34 28.48
C GLU A 222 -2.87 12.96 28.04
N ASP A 223 -3.06 12.73 26.73
CA ASP A 223 -3.48 11.46 26.21
C ASP A 223 -2.60 10.99 25.04
N PRO A 224 -1.63 10.09 25.29
CA PRO A 224 -0.82 9.48 24.25
C PRO A 224 -1.64 8.73 23.19
N TRP A 225 -2.84 8.24 23.53
CA TRP A 225 -3.77 7.62 22.61
C TRP A 225 -4.36 8.64 21.63
N ALA A 226 -4.64 9.86 22.09
CA ALA A 226 -5.09 10.93 21.20
C ALA A 226 -4.06 11.22 20.10
N ALA A 227 -2.78 11.16 20.43
CA ALA A 227 -1.70 11.34 19.46
C ALA A 227 -1.61 10.20 18.44
N GLN A 228 -1.94 8.97 18.83
CA GLN A 228 -2.06 7.83 17.92
C GLN A 228 -3.34 7.93 17.08
N LEU A 229 -4.39 8.51 17.65
CA LEU A 229 -5.66 8.77 17.01
C LEU A 229 -5.69 10.09 16.22
N MET A 230 -4.57 10.81 16.06
CA MET A 230 -4.50 12.00 15.20
C MET A 230 -4.98 11.73 13.77
N TRP A 231 -4.87 10.52 13.31
CA TRP A 231 -5.45 10.11 12.04
C TRP A 231 -6.97 9.91 12.09
N LEU A 232 -7.54 9.66 13.29
CA LEU A 232 -8.98 9.54 13.53
C LEU A 232 -9.61 10.86 13.98
N SER A 233 -8.83 11.75 14.56
CA SER A 233 -9.27 12.89 15.35
C SER A 233 -9.68 14.11 14.54
N THR A 234 -9.71 14.00 13.24
CA THR A 234 -10.35 15.06 12.49
C THR A 234 -11.86 14.93 12.66
N THR A 235 -12.41 15.80 13.52
CA THR A 235 -13.83 16.07 13.65
C THR A 235 -14.73 14.93 13.25
N SER A 236 -15.06 14.04 14.18
CA SER A 236 -15.93 12.90 13.90
C SER A 236 -15.48 12.02 12.70
N GLY A 237 -14.18 11.97 12.37
CA GLY A 237 -13.63 11.07 11.38
C GLY A 237 -13.96 11.40 9.92
N ARG A 238 -14.04 12.68 9.56
CA ARG A 238 -14.49 13.11 8.23
C ARG A 238 -13.40 13.21 7.18
N PHE A 239 -12.17 13.57 7.59
CA PHE A 239 -11.01 13.74 6.69
C PHE A 239 -9.82 12.94 7.20
N ALA A 240 -9.00 12.47 6.30
CA ALA A 240 -7.76 11.81 6.69
C ALA A 240 -6.71 11.79 5.57
N ALA A 241 -5.45 12.05 5.95
CA ALA A 241 -4.28 11.89 5.10
C ALA A 241 -3.11 11.39 5.95
N SER A 242 -2.92 10.09 6.02
CA SER A 242 -2.13 9.43 7.05
C SER A 242 -0.62 9.46 6.86
N ALA A 243 0.10 9.37 7.98
CA ALA A 243 1.53 9.12 8.04
C ALA A 243 1.92 7.74 7.49
N ASN A 244 3.10 7.62 6.90
CA ASN A 244 3.61 6.34 6.44
C ASN A 244 3.70 5.27 7.55
N PRO A 245 4.17 5.53 8.78
CA PRO A 245 4.13 4.55 9.87
C PRO A 245 2.72 4.11 10.24
N VAL A 246 1.76 5.04 10.26
CA VAL A 246 0.34 4.72 10.52
C VAL A 246 -0.22 3.81 9.42
N ILE A 247 0.12 4.07 8.15
CA ILE A 247 -0.24 3.20 7.03
C ILE A 247 0.30 1.78 7.28
N TYR A 248 1.54 1.64 7.74
CA TYR A 248 2.15 0.36 8.05
C TYR A 248 1.51 -0.33 9.25
N ASN A 249 1.22 0.39 10.31
CA ASN A 249 0.62 -0.18 11.51
C ASN A 249 -0.80 -0.66 11.25
N PHE A 250 -1.61 0.12 10.52
CA PHE A 250 -3.04 -0.16 10.39
C PHE A 250 -3.46 -0.83 9.09
N ILE A 251 -2.77 -0.59 7.96
CA ILE A 251 -3.19 -1.10 6.64
C ILE A 251 -2.00 -1.52 5.75
N TYR A 252 -0.98 -2.12 6.35
CA TYR A 252 0.23 -2.54 5.63
C TYR A 252 -0.04 -3.36 4.36
N ASN A 253 -1.06 -4.20 4.38
CA ASN A 253 -1.47 -5.02 3.23
C ASN A 253 -1.89 -4.18 2.02
N GLN A 254 -2.46 -2.99 2.23
CA GLN A 254 -2.81 -2.04 1.19
C GLN A 254 -1.67 -1.04 0.95
N GLY A 255 -1.09 -0.50 2.01
CA GLY A 255 -0.08 0.56 1.94
C GLY A 255 1.13 0.18 1.13
N ILE A 256 1.72 -1.00 1.38
CA ILE A 256 2.89 -1.47 0.63
C ILE A 256 2.55 -1.70 -0.84
N ALA A 257 1.37 -2.27 -1.12
CA ALA A 257 0.91 -2.47 -2.49
C ALA A 257 0.74 -1.14 -3.24
N VAL A 258 0.18 -0.11 -2.57
CA VAL A 258 0.07 1.24 -3.14
C VAL A 258 1.47 1.86 -3.35
N TRP A 259 2.43 1.64 -2.46
CA TRP A 259 3.79 2.13 -2.64
C TRP A 259 4.47 1.53 -3.88
N VAL A 260 4.38 0.21 -4.04
CA VAL A 260 4.94 -0.49 -5.22
C VAL A 260 4.21 -0.05 -6.49
N PHE A 261 2.88 -0.05 -6.46
CA PHE A 261 2.05 0.38 -7.58
C PHE A 261 2.34 1.82 -8.00
N MET A 262 2.34 2.78 -7.08
CA MET A 262 2.61 4.19 -7.39
C MET A 262 4.03 4.41 -7.89
N SER A 263 5.01 3.66 -7.38
CA SER A 263 6.38 3.70 -7.88
C SER A 263 6.45 3.27 -9.35
N LEU A 264 5.79 2.17 -9.70
CA LEU A 264 5.68 1.69 -11.09
C LEU A 264 4.89 2.67 -11.96
N LEU A 265 3.77 3.20 -11.45
CA LEU A 265 2.94 4.15 -12.18
C LEU A 265 3.70 5.46 -12.46
N MET A 266 4.38 6.03 -11.49
CA MET A 266 5.17 7.26 -11.66
C MET A 266 6.32 7.05 -12.65
N HIS A 267 6.92 5.87 -12.65
CA HIS A 267 7.97 5.50 -13.59
C HIS A 267 7.41 5.29 -15.00
N GLY A 268 6.35 4.49 -15.14
CA GLY A 268 5.79 4.04 -16.42
C GLY A 268 4.58 4.82 -16.91
N ARG A 269 4.25 6.00 -16.36
CA ARG A 269 3.00 6.73 -16.63
C ARG A 269 2.78 7.16 -18.09
N ARG A 270 3.83 7.11 -18.92
CA ARG A 270 3.73 7.35 -20.37
C ARG A 270 3.37 6.09 -21.17
N ASP A 271 3.55 4.92 -20.60
CA ASP A 271 3.28 3.63 -21.23
C ASP A 271 1.78 3.26 -21.10
N THR A 272 0.99 3.76 -22.03
CA THR A 272 -0.45 3.47 -22.10
C THR A 272 -0.72 1.98 -22.42
N GLY A 273 0.23 1.31 -23.09
CA GLY A 273 0.07 -0.08 -23.52
C GLY A 273 0.09 -1.12 -22.39
N ARG A 274 0.55 -0.75 -21.19
CA ARG A 274 0.60 -1.66 -20.02
C ARG A 274 -0.09 -1.08 -18.79
N LEU A 275 -0.74 0.06 -18.95
CA LEU A 275 -1.32 0.80 -17.83
C LEU A 275 -2.42 0.01 -17.15
N MET A 276 -3.29 -0.67 -17.92
CA MET A 276 -4.37 -1.47 -17.35
C MET A 276 -3.87 -2.77 -16.73
N LEU A 277 -2.77 -3.38 -17.24
CA LEU A 277 -2.13 -4.52 -16.58
C LEU A 277 -1.66 -4.15 -15.18
N LEU A 278 -0.99 -3.01 -15.04
CA LEU A 278 -0.54 -2.51 -13.74
C LEU A 278 -1.72 -2.17 -12.83
N PHE A 279 -2.67 -1.39 -13.34
CA PHE A 279 -3.83 -0.94 -12.56
C PHE A 279 -4.72 -2.11 -12.14
N GLY A 280 -4.95 -3.06 -13.01
CA GLY A 280 -5.85 -4.20 -12.78
C GLY A 280 -5.43 -5.09 -11.62
N MET A 281 -4.14 -5.13 -11.26
CA MET A 281 -3.65 -5.89 -10.11
C MET A 281 -3.93 -5.19 -8.76
N LEU A 282 -4.08 -3.88 -8.74
CA LEU A 282 -4.21 -3.11 -7.48
C LEU A 282 -5.46 -3.47 -6.66
N PRO A 283 -6.67 -3.66 -7.23
CA PRO A 283 -7.88 -3.98 -6.46
C PRO A 283 -7.78 -5.23 -5.59
N ALA A 284 -6.99 -6.23 -5.95
CA ALA A 284 -6.79 -7.44 -5.15
C ALA A 284 -6.08 -7.17 -3.80
N PHE A 285 -5.36 -6.05 -3.70
CA PHE A 285 -4.68 -5.58 -2.50
C PHE A 285 -5.39 -4.40 -1.85
N ALA A 286 -5.81 -3.44 -2.66
CA ALA A 286 -6.23 -2.12 -2.23
C ALA A 286 -7.33 -1.54 -3.14
N PRO A 287 -8.58 -2.05 -3.04
CA PRO A 287 -9.66 -1.62 -3.93
C PRO A 287 -10.00 -0.14 -3.77
N ILE A 288 -10.01 0.39 -2.55
CA ILE A 288 -10.34 1.80 -2.30
C ILE A 288 -9.25 2.74 -2.86
N PRO A 289 -7.95 2.55 -2.61
CA PRO A 289 -6.90 3.31 -3.29
C PRO A 289 -6.94 3.20 -4.81
N ALA A 290 -7.38 2.05 -5.37
CA ALA A 290 -7.55 1.90 -6.81
C ALA A 290 -8.59 2.89 -7.36
N LEU A 291 -9.69 3.14 -6.63
CA LEU A 291 -10.70 4.14 -7.01
C LEU A 291 -10.10 5.55 -7.12
N ALA A 292 -9.13 5.90 -6.28
CA ALA A 292 -8.47 7.22 -6.37
C ALA A 292 -7.70 7.40 -7.68
N VAL A 293 -7.12 6.34 -8.20
CA VAL A 293 -6.30 6.37 -9.42
C VAL A 293 -7.14 6.15 -10.68
N ALA A 294 -8.29 5.49 -10.56
CA ALA A 294 -9.15 5.07 -11.67
C ALA A 294 -9.50 6.21 -12.65
N PRO A 295 -9.90 7.43 -12.23
CA PRO A 295 -10.24 8.49 -13.17
C PRO A 295 -9.07 8.90 -14.07
N TRP A 296 -7.86 8.98 -13.50
CA TRP A 296 -6.68 9.30 -14.29
C TRP A 296 -6.30 8.16 -15.25
N VAL A 297 -6.40 6.91 -14.80
CA VAL A 297 -6.15 5.73 -15.66
C VAL A 297 -7.14 5.70 -16.81
N ALA A 298 -8.44 5.87 -16.53
CA ALA A 298 -9.49 5.91 -17.56
C ALA A 298 -9.22 7.02 -18.58
N TRP A 299 -8.93 8.24 -18.10
CA TRP A 299 -8.57 9.36 -18.98
C TRP A 299 -7.36 9.05 -19.88
N ARG A 300 -6.32 8.43 -19.32
CA ARG A 300 -5.11 8.05 -20.08
C ARG A 300 -5.40 7.00 -21.14
N LEU A 301 -6.18 5.98 -20.81
CA LEU A 301 -6.56 4.91 -21.74
C LEU A 301 -7.44 5.46 -22.86
N LEU A 302 -8.41 6.32 -22.56
CA LEU A 302 -9.29 6.96 -23.54
C LEU A 302 -8.51 7.88 -24.49
N ARG A 303 -7.62 8.73 -23.93
CA ARG A 303 -6.79 9.63 -24.73
C ARG A 303 -5.80 8.89 -25.62
N GLY A 304 -5.29 7.76 -25.16
CA GLY A 304 -4.36 6.89 -25.90
C GLY A 304 -5.01 5.62 -26.42
N PHE A 305 -6.29 5.63 -26.78
CA PHE A 305 -7.09 4.43 -27.05
C PHE A 305 -6.40 3.43 -27.98
N ARG A 306 -5.87 3.89 -29.12
CA ARG A 306 -5.17 3.01 -30.07
C ARG A 306 -3.94 2.33 -29.45
N GLN A 307 -3.21 3.02 -28.59
CA GLN A 307 -2.05 2.48 -27.88
C GLN A 307 -2.45 1.58 -26.70
N ALA A 308 -3.68 1.76 -26.20
CA ALA A 308 -4.24 0.95 -25.12
C ALA A 308 -4.75 -0.41 -25.56
N LEU A 309 -4.96 -0.62 -26.85
CA LEU A 309 -5.41 -1.91 -27.42
C LEU A 309 -4.24 -2.91 -27.49
N THR A 310 -3.90 -3.46 -26.35
CA THR A 310 -2.80 -4.43 -26.16
C THR A 310 -3.27 -5.64 -25.37
N VAL A 311 -2.60 -6.76 -25.55
CA VAL A 311 -2.86 -7.99 -24.79
C VAL A 311 -2.63 -7.76 -23.30
N GLU A 312 -1.63 -6.96 -22.95
CA GLU A 312 -1.31 -6.57 -21.58
C GLU A 312 -2.49 -5.87 -20.90
N ASN A 313 -3.09 -4.90 -21.57
CA ASN A 313 -4.23 -4.18 -21.02
C ASN A 313 -5.50 -5.04 -20.96
N VAL A 314 -5.70 -5.95 -21.95
CA VAL A 314 -6.79 -6.92 -21.88
C VAL A 314 -6.63 -7.87 -20.70
N ALA A 315 -5.42 -8.39 -20.45
CA ALA A 315 -5.13 -9.24 -19.31
C ALA A 315 -5.44 -8.53 -17.97
N GLY A 316 -5.00 -7.27 -17.84
CA GLY A 316 -5.26 -6.46 -16.66
C GLY A 316 -6.74 -6.14 -16.46
N LEU A 317 -7.47 -5.86 -17.54
CA LEU A 317 -8.92 -5.59 -17.48
C LEU A 317 -9.69 -6.84 -17.03
N LEU A 318 -9.40 -7.99 -17.63
CA LEU A 318 -10.04 -9.26 -17.26
C LEU A 318 -9.77 -9.59 -15.78
N PHE A 319 -8.54 -9.46 -15.32
CA PHE A 319 -8.19 -9.69 -13.92
C PHE A 319 -8.90 -8.71 -12.97
N ALA A 320 -8.98 -7.42 -13.34
CA ALA A 320 -9.70 -6.41 -12.56
C ALA A 320 -11.20 -6.73 -12.46
N LEU A 321 -11.83 -7.15 -13.56
CA LEU A 321 -13.25 -7.54 -13.58
C LEU A 321 -13.49 -8.76 -12.69
N LEU A 322 -12.68 -9.80 -12.80
CA LEU A 322 -12.79 -11.00 -11.97
C LEU A 322 -12.65 -10.65 -10.48
N THR A 323 -11.63 -9.85 -10.14
CA THR A 323 -11.42 -9.38 -8.77
C THR A 323 -12.61 -8.54 -8.27
N SER A 324 -13.18 -7.70 -9.13
CA SER A 324 -14.34 -6.89 -8.78
C SER A 324 -15.58 -7.76 -8.52
N PHE A 325 -15.87 -8.76 -9.36
CA PHE A 325 -16.96 -9.70 -9.13
C PHE A 325 -16.79 -10.49 -7.81
N PHE A 326 -15.55 -10.85 -7.47
CA PHE A 326 -15.27 -11.47 -6.18
C PHE A 326 -15.53 -10.51 -5.02
N LEU A 327 -15.04 -9.27 -5.07
CA LEU A 327 -15.17 -8.31 -3.98
C LEU A 327 -16.60 -7.77 -3.80
N LEU A 328 -17.38 -7.66 -4.89
CA LEU A 328 -18.76 -7.16 -4.85
C LEU A 328 -19.74 -8.11 -4.14
N GLN A 329 -19.38 -9.36 -3.92
CA GLN A 329 -20.19 -10.28 -3.11
C GLN A 329 -20.03 -10.05 -1.60
N ASN A 330 -19.08 -9.22 -1.17
CA ASN A 330 -18.86 -8.92 0.24
C ASN A 330 -20.14 -8.32 0.87
N ASN A 331 -20.53 -8.83 2.02
CA ASN A 331 -21.75 -8.42 2.74
C ASN A 331 -21.60 -7.04 3.42
N SER A 332 -20.48 -6.37 3.25
CA SER A 332 -20.27 -5.03 3.84
C SER A 332 -21.26 -3.99 3.33
N GLY A 333 -22.51 -4.36 3.16
CA GLY A 333 -23.68 -3.54 2.74
C GLY A 333 -23.78 -2.16 3.41
N SER A 334 -22.64 -1.56 3.66
CA SER A 334 -22.46 -0.18 4.06
C SER A 334 -23.09 0.66 2.95
N ALA A 335 -24.36 0.96 3.12
CA ALA A 335 -25.02 1.92 2.27
C ALA A 335 -24.11 3.14 2.20
N LEU A 336 -23.73 3.52 0.99
CA LEU A 336 -23.11 4.80 0.73
C LEU A 336 -24.00 5.87 1.37
N ARG A 337 -23.43 6.61 2.30
CA ARG A 337 -24.15 7.70 2.97
C ARG A 337 -23.43 9.02 2.69
N ARG A 338 -24.14 10.09 2.85
CA ARG A 338 -23.54 11.41 2.88
C ARG A 338 -22.67 11.52 4.13
N ALA A 339 -21.39 11.88 3.98
CA ALA A 339 -20.48 12.01 5.13
C ALA A 339 -20.90 13.14 6.07
N TYR A 340 -21.58 14.16 5.52
CA TYR A 340 -22.04 15.36 6.24
C TYR A 340 -23.54 15.56 5.95
N PRO A 341 -24.45 14.84 6.61
CA PRO A 341 -25.88 14.94 6.33
C PRO A 341 -26.42 16.35 6.60
N ASP A 342 -25.92 17.00 7.66
CA ASP A 342 -26.40 18.29 8.15
C ASP A 342 -25.63 19.50 7.58
N THR A 343 -24.59 19.29 6.80
CA THR A 343 -23.77 20.37 6.23
C THR A 343 -24.09 20.55 4.74
N PRO A 344 -24.27 21.77 4.24
CA PRO A 344 -24.43 22.04 2.81
C PRO A 344 -23.27 21.49 1.99
N VAL A 345 -23.52 20.93 0.80
CA VAL A 345 -22.49 20.29 -0.04
C VAL A 345 -21.33 21.24 -0.35
N GLY A 346 -21.64 22.52 -0.63
CA GLY A 346 -20.61 23.52 -0.92
C GLY A 346 -19.68 23.78 0.26
N GLU A 347 -20.23 23.87 1.47
CA GLU A 347 -19.46 24.03 2.70
C GLU A 347 -18.61 22.80 2.99
N ALA A 348 -19.17 21.60 2.88
CA ALA A 348 -18.44 20.35 3.05
C ALA A 348 -17.27 20.22 2.05
N LEU A 349 -17.45 20.66 0.79
CA LEU A 349 -16.37 20.71 -0.20
C LEU A 349 -15.29 21.72 0.17
N LEU A 350 -15.65 22.90 0.68
CA LEU A 350 -14.70 23.92 1.12
C LEU A 350 -13.88 23.41 2.32
N LEU A 351 -14.53 22.78 3.29
CA LEU A 351 -13.85 22.18 4.44
C LEU A 351 -12.88 21.07 4.00
N ALA A 352 -13.31 20.18 3.10
CA ALA A 352 -12.44 19.14 2.53
C ALA A 352 -11.26 19.74 1.76
N ALA A 353 -11.51 20.75 0.93
CA ALA A 353 -10.46 21.44 0.19
C ALA A 353 -9.47 22.14 1.13
N ALA A 354 -9.96 22.81 2.18
CA ALA A 354 -9.11 23.45 3.20
C ALA A 354 -8.25 22.42 3.96
N TYR A 355 -8.86 21.29 4.34
CA TYR A 355 -8.13 20.21 5.00
C TYR A 355 -6.98 19.68 4.13
N TYR A 356 -7.23 19.32 2.88
CA TYR A 356 -6.20 18.78 2.01
C TYR A 356 -5.20 19.85 1.52
N ALA A 357 -5.64 21.12 1.41
CA ALA A 357 -4.72 22.23 1.19
C ALA A 357 -3.75 22.41 2.35
N LEU A 358 -4.20 22.24 3.58
CA LEU A 358 -3.34 22.28 4.76
C LEU A 358 -2.45 21.05 4.84
N SER A 359 -3.01 19.85 4.61
CA SER A 359 -2.28 18.57 4.65
C SER A 359 -1.13 18.50 3.65
N PHE A 360 -1.35 18.93 2.42
CA PHE A 360 -0.36 18.83 1.33
C PHE A 360 0.32 20.16 1.01
N GLY A 361 -0.35 21.30 1.23
CA GLY A 361 0.07 22.63 0.74
C GLY A 361 1.44 23.04 1.21
N ALA A 362 1.78 22.79 2.48
CA ALA A 362 3.10 23.10 3.01
C ALA A 362 4.22 22.38 2.24
N PHE A 363 3.99 21.15 1.79
CA PHE A 363 4.93 20.39 0.97
C PHE A 363 4.89 20.85 -0.50
N VAL A 364 3.69 21.15 -1.02
CA VAL A 364 3.49 21.58 -2.42
C VAL A 364 4.33 22.81 -2.75
N ILE A 365 4.50 23.74 -1.82
CA ILE A 365 5.36 24.91 -2.00
C ILE A 365 6.79 24.50 -2.41
N PHE A 366 7.35 23.48 -1.76
CA PHE A 366 8.71 23.02 -2.04
C PHE A 366 8.82 22.11 -3.26
N ILE A 367 7.75 21.38 -3.59
CA ILE A 367 7.70 20.45 -4.72
C ILE A 367 6.96 21.03 -5.93
N TRP A 368 6.56 22.31 -5.91
CA TRP A 368 5.76 23.00 -6.92
C TRP A 368 6.23 22.74 -8.34
N ARG A 369 7.54 22.83 -8.58
CA ARG A 369 8.13 22.61 -9.90
C ARG A 369 7.85 21.23 -10.49
N TYR A 370 7.58 20.21 -9.65
CA TYR A 370 7.26 18.85 -10.08
C TYR A 370 5.76 18.65 -10.31
N VAL A 371 4.91 19.31 -9.51
CA VAL A 371 3.47 19.04 -9.47
C VAL A 371 2.63 20.04 -10.26
N ARG A 372 3.12 21.26 -10.54
CA ARG A 372 2.32 22.35 -11.16
C ARG A 372 1.62 21.98 -12.48
N ARG A 373 2.15 21.03 -13.24
CA ARG A 373 1.59 20.55 -14.51
C ARG A 373 1.36 19.03 -14.51
N ASP A 374 1.35 18.41 -13.35
CA ASP A 374 1.19 16.96 -13.21
C ASP A 374 -0.28 16.60 -13.01
N GLY A 375 -0.91 16.14 -14.10
CA GLY A 375 -2.34 15.77 -14.08
C GLY A 375 -2.65 14.58 -13.18
N LEU A 376 -1.70 13.65 -12.95
CA LEU A 376 -1.89 12.56 -11.99
C LEU A 376 -1.98 13.13 -10.57
N TYR A 377 -1.04 13.99 -10.18
CA TYR A 377 -1.02 14.58 -8.84
C TYR A 377 -2.34 15.29 -8.52
N TRP A 378 -2.76 16.19 -9.40
CA TRP A 378 -3.98 16.97 -9.17
C TRP A 378 -5.26 16.14 -9.26
N SER A 379 -5.28 15.08 -10.08
CA SER A 379 -6.38 14.12 -10.09
C SER A 379 -6.51 13.41 -8.74
N LEU A 380 -5.39 12.98 -8.14
CA LEU A 380 -5.37 12.33 -6.83
C LEU A 380 -5.86 13.29 -5.71
N VAL A 381 -5.38 14.54 -5.71
CA VAL A 381 -5.84 15.55 -4.74
C VAL A 381 -7.33 15.85 -4.90
N ALA A 382 -7.80 16.00 -6.15
CA ALA A 382 -9.22 16.20 -6.43
C ALA A 382 -10.09 15.03 -5.95
N MET A 383 -9.61 13.79 -6.11
CA MET A 383 -10.31 12.60 -5.59
C MET A 383 -10.37 12.59 -4.06
N CYS A 384 -9.34 13.06 -3.36
CA CYS A 384 -9.37 13.20 -1.90
C CYS A 384 -10.50 14.16 -1.48
N VAL A 385 -10.64 15.31 -2.15
CA VAL A 385 -11.70 16.30 -1.85
C VAL A 385 -13.08 15.73 -2.19
N ALA A 386 -13.26 15.17 -3.39
CA ALA A 386 -14.56 14.69 -3.86
C ALA A 386 -15.11 13.53 -3.02
N VAL A 387 -14.23 12.57 -2.67
CA VAL A 387 -14.65 11.37 -1.93
C VAL A 387 -14.89 11.65 -0.45
N SER A 388 -14.36 12.74 0.10
CA SER A 388 -14.66 13.17 1.48
C SER A 388 -16.14 13.50 1.71
N LEU A 389 -16.93 13.71 0.65
CA LEU A 389 -18.39 13.89 0.75
C LEU A 389 -19.14 12.58 0.99
N VAL A 390 -18.48 11.44 0.78
CA VAL A 390 -19.08 10.11 0.85
C VAL A 390 -18.59 9.41 2.11
N GLY A 391 -19.52 8.96 2.94
CA GLY A 391 -19.24 8.14 4.10
C GLY A 391 -19.54 6.66 3.83
N VAL A 392 -18.68 5.79 4.33
CA VAL A 392 -18.86 4.35 4.34
C VAL A 392 -18.48 3.84 5.73
N GLY A 393 -19.37 3.09 6.36
CA GLY A 393 -19.12 2.60 7.72
C GLY A 393 -19.17 3.69 8.80
N LYS A 394 -18.60 3.44 9.96
CA LYS A 394 -18.55 4.37 11.11
C LYS A 394 -17.32 5.28 11.10
N THR A 395 -16.25 4.87 10.45
CA THR A 395 -14.94 5.54 10.43
C THR A 395 -14.68 6.21 9.08
N PRO A 396 -13.70 7.16 8.96
CA PRO A 396 -13.33 7.82 7.70
C PRO A 396 -12.53 6.90 6.77
N ASP A 397 -12.74 5.60 6.87
CA ASP A 397 -12.01 4.56 6.15
C ASP A 397 -11.91 4.84 4.65
N LEU A 398 -12.96 5.39 4.05
CA LEU A 398 -12.98 5.73 2.63
C LEU A 398 -12.02 6.90 2.33
N ALA A 399 -12.16 8.01 3.06
CA ALA A 399 -11.34 9.21 2.87
C ALA A 399 -9.85 8.90 3.13
N TRP A 400 -9.57 8.15 4.19
CA TRP A 400 -8.23 7.74 4.54
C TRP A 400 -7.55 6.91 3.45
N ARG A 401 -8.22 5.86 2.95
CA ARG A 401 -7.64 4.96 1.94
C ARG A 401 -7.57 5.60 0.55
N ILE A 402 -8.51 6.48 0.21
CA ILE A 402 -8.47 7.27 -1.04
C ILE A 402 -7.26 8.20 -1.07
N SER A 403 -6.82 8.72 0.07
CA SER A 403 -5.66 9.64 0.13
C SER A 403 -4.31 8.95 -0.06
N LEU A 404 -4.21 7.63 0.10
CA LEU A 404 -2.94 6.89 0.04
C LEU A 404 -2.11 7.17 -1.21
N PRO A 405 -2.65 7.12 -2.44
CA PRO A 405 -1.85 7.42 -3.64
C PRO A 405 -1.30 8.85 -3.65
N ALA A 406 -2.08 9.84 -3.17
CA ALA A 406 -1.64 11.23 -3.06
C ALA A 406 -0.53 11.39 -2.01
N VAL A 407 -0.68 10.76 -0.84
CA VAL A 407 0.34 10.74 0.23
C VAL A 407 1.63 10.14 -0.29
N VAL A 408 1.59 8.98 -0.93
CA VAL A 408 2.77 8.28 -1.47
C VAL A 408 3.47 9.12 -2.55
N MET A 409 2.71 9.71 -3.46
CA MET A 409 3.28 10.56 -4.51
C MET A 409 3.92 11.83 -3.92
N THR A 410 3.27 12.47 -2.94
CA THR A 410 3.82 13.62 -2.23
C THR A 410 5.10 13.23 -1.48
N ALA A 411 5.09 12.14 -0.71
CA ALA A 411 6.26 11.62 0.00
C ALA A 411 7.44 11.38 -0.94
N ALA A 412 7.21 10.73 -2.09
CA ALA A 412 8.25 10.46 -3.08
C ALA A 412 8.86 11.75 -3.66
N LEU A 413 8.04 12.75 -3.97
CA LEU A 413 8.49 14.05 -4.48
C LEU A 413 9.20 14.87 -3.41
N VAL A 414 8.76 14.80 -2.15
CA VAL A 414 9.45 15.41 -1.00
C VAL A 414 10.80 14.73 -0.77
N CYS A 415 10.90 13.41 -0.86
CA CYS A 415 12.18 12.69 -0.82
C CYS A 415 13.14 13.13 -1.94
N ARG A 416 12.62 13.29 -3.16
CA ARG A 416 13.40 13.84 -4.28
C ARG A 416 13.90 15.25 -3.95
N ARG A 417 13.05 16.10 -3.39
CA ARG A 417 13.44 17.45 -2.97
C ARG A 417 14.47 17.44 -1.83
N ALA A 418 14.32 16.52 -0.86
CA ALA A 418 15.29 16.30 0.21
C ALA A 418 16.68 15.88 -0.33
N ALA A 419 16.73 15.12 -1.43
CA ALA A 419 17.99 14.78 -2.08
C ALA A 419 18.70 16.01 -2.69
N GLU A 420 17.99 17.08 -3.02
CA GLU A 420 18.47 18.30 -3.66
C GLU A 420 18.70 19.47 -2.69
N THR A 421 18.69 19.22 -1.37
CA THR A 421 18.83 20.28 -0.35
C THR A 421 20.12 21.11 -0.48
N ALA A 422 21.19 20.55 -1.04
CA ALA A 422 22.43 21.27 -1.30
C ALA A 422 22.27 22.44 -2.29
N ALA A 423 21.31 22.34 -3.21
CA ALA A 423 20.99 23.38 -4.20
C ALA A 423 20.00 24.44 -3.68
N MET A 424 19.51 24.33 -2.43
CA MET A 424 18.61 25.30 -1.82
C MET A 424 19.39 26.44 -1.16
N SER A 425 18.86 27.66 -1.21
CA SER A 425 19.32 28.74 -0.35
C SER A 425 19.17 28.38 1.13
N ARG A 426 19.93 28.98 2.01
CA ARG A 426 19.91 28.68 3.46
C ARG A 426 18.51 28.83 4.05
N GLY A 427 17.80 29.94 3.75
CA GLY A 427 16.45 30.18 4.25
C GLY A 427 15.44 29.13 3.78
N VAL A 428 15.42 28.82 2.46
CA VAL A 428 14.54 27.80 1.90
C VAL A 428 14.82 26.42 2.51
N ARG A 429 16.08 26.08 2.72
CA ARG A 429 16.47 24.81 3.34
C ARG A 429 16.02 24.73 4.79
N CYS A 430 16.21 25.81 5.57
CA CYS A 430 15.72 25.85 6.95
C CYS A 430 14.19 25.71 7.03
N ALA A 431 13.45 26.42 6.18
CA ALA A 431 11.99 26.32 6.10
C ALA A 431 11.55 24.90 5.68
N PHE A 432 12.21 24.29 4.70
CA PHE A 432 11.91 22.92 4.26
C PHE A 432 12.14 21.89 5.38
N VAL A 433 13.27 22.02 6.12
CA VAL A 433 13.57 21.13 7.26
C VAL A 433 12.54 21.34 8.38
N ALA A 434 12.15 22.58 8.69
CA ALA A 434 11.12 22.86 9.69
C ALA A 434 9.78 22.20 9.33
N VAL A 435 9.34 22.32 8.08
CA VAL A 435 8.13 21.64 7.56
C VAL A 435 8.23 20.11 7.69
N LEU A 436 9.41 19.55 7.36
CA LEU A 436 9.63 18.11 7.54
C LEU A 436 9.57 17.69 9.01
N LEU A 437 10.15 18.45 9.91
CA LEU A 437 10.14 18.13 11.35
C LEU A 437 8.73 18.20 11.93
N VAL A 438 7.96 19.25 11.61
CA VAL A 438 6.57 19.37 12.01
C VAL A 438 5.74 18.22 11.42
N GLY A 439 5.86 17.97 10.11
CA GLY A 439 5.15 16.88 9.44
C GLY A 439 5.54 15.50 9.94
N SER A 440 6.77 15.26 10.39
CA SER A 440 7.20 13.95 10.89
C SER A 440 6.86 13.67 12.35
N PHE A 441 6.31 14.64 13.08
CA PHE A 441 6.05 14.50 14.52
C PHE A 441 5.13 13.30 14.81
N SER A 442 3.95 13.22 14.20
CA SER A 442 3.01 12.11 14.38
C SER A 442 3.60 10.77 13.96
N SER A 443 4.48 10.75 12.92
CA SER A 443 5.17 9.54 12.49
C SER A 443 6.13 9.00 13.54
N VAL A 444 6.94 9.87 14.11
CA VAL A 444 7.89 9.51 15.19
C VAL A 444 7.12 9.06 16.43
N TRP A 445 6.10 9.82 16.79
CA TRP A 445 5.25 9.51 17.93
C TRP A 445 4.56 8.16 17.78
N SER A 446 3.96 7.89 16.62
CA SER A 446 3.32 6.60 16.33
C SER A 446 4.28 5.42 16.50
N VAL A 447 5.53 5.54 16.03
CA VAL A 447 6.55 4.48 16.20
C VAL A 447 6.93 4.32 17.67
N VAL A 448 7.17 5.41 18.39
CA VAL A 448 7.54 5.37 19.81
C VAL A 448 6.40 4.76 20.64
N PHE A 449 5.18 5.20 20.42
CA PHE A 449 3.99 4.69 21.09
C PHE A 449 3.81 3.19 20.82
N THR A 450 3.87 2.77 19.55
CA THR A 450 3.74 1.35 19.18
C THR A 450 4.81 0.48 19.85
N LEU A 451 6.03 0.98 19.97
CA LEU A 451 7.10 0.27 20.68
C LEU A 451 6.86 0.18 22.18
N HIS A 452 6.31 1.23 22.79
CA HIS A 452 6.09 1.28 24.24
C HIS A 452 4.85 0.48 24.64
N GLU A 453 3.71 0.72 23.99
CA GLU A 453 2.42 0.16 24.41
C GLU A 453 2.14 -1.23 23.82
N GLU A 454 2.60 -1.50 22.60
CA GLU A 454 2.21 -2.67 21.81
C GLU A 454 3.39 -3.64 21.58
N SER A 455 4.45 -3.55 22.38
CA SER A 455 5.60 -4.44 22.26
C SER A 455 5.26 -5.87 22.69
N CYS A 456 5.27 -6.82 21.76
CA CYS A 456 5.13 -8.24 22.03
C CYS A 456 6.32 -8.82 22.82
N VAL A 457 7.48 -8.18 22.73
CA VAL A 457 8.71 -8.62 23.41
C VAL A 457 8.57 -8.41 24.92
N TRP A 458 7.98 -7.29 25.34
CA TRP A 458 7.87 -6.92 26.76
C TRP A 458 6.63 -7.49 27.45
N ARG A 459 5.54 -7.73 26.68
CA ARG A 459 4.27 -8.22 27.24
C ARG A 459 4.11 -9.74 27.26
N GLY A 460 4.96 -10.51 26.57
CA GLY A 460 4.86 -11.97 26.51
C GLY A 460 3.62 -12.53 25.78
N GLU A 461 2.85 -11.69 25.11
CA GLU A 461 1.52 -12.02 24.57
C GLU A 461 1.53 -12.69 23.20
N ARG A 462 2.53 -13.51 22.85
CA ARG A 462 2.57 -14.20 21.55
C ARG A 462 1.40 -15.17 21.31
N GLU A 463 0.75 -15.66 22.35
CA GLU A 463 -0.26 -16.74 22.25
C GLU A 463 -1.59 -16.29 21.65
N ARG A 464 -1.99 -15.02 21.76
CA ARG A 464 -3.27 -14.52 21.24
C ARG A 464 -3.28 -14.20 19.74
N LYS A 465 -2.17 -14.38 19.08
CA LYS A 465 -1.96 -13.98 17.68
C LYS A 465 -2.80 -14.79 16.66
N TYR A 466 -3.04 -16.06 16.94
CA TYR A 466 -3.52 -17.02 15.95
C TYR A 466 -4.97 -17.46 16.16
N LEU A 467 -5.86 -16.54 16.42
CA LEU A 467 -7.29 -16.86 16.44
C LEU A 467 -7.84 -16.82 15.01
N SER A 468 -8.51 -17.91 14.61
CA SER A 468 -9.24 -17.98 13.34
C SER A 468 -10.25 -16.84 13.22
N MET A 469 -10.48 -16.36 12.01
CA MET A 469 -11.57 -15.44 11.71
C MET A 469 -12.92 -16.05 12.13
N LEU A 470 -13.10 -17.37 12.03
CA LEU A 470 -14.33 -18.03 12.44
C LEU A 470 -14.69 -17.74 13.91
N GLY A 471 -13.73 -17.81 14.84
CA GLY A 471 -13.96 -17.49 16.25
C GLY A 471 -14.28 -16.00 16.50
N ARG A 472 -13.96 -15.12 15.56
CA ARG A 472 -14.26 -13.68 15.60
C ARG A 472 -15.52 -13.33 14.82
N ILE A 473 -15.84 -14.12 13.81
CA ILE A 473 -16.97 -14.00 12.90
C ILE A 473 -18.22 -14.72 13.44
N ALA A 474 -18.08 -15.62 14.44
CA ALA A 474 -19.17 -16.41 14.99
C ALA A 474 -20.34 -15.57 15.55
N ASP A 475 -20.13 -14.29 15.75
CA ASP A 475 -21.19 -13.34 16.12
C ASP A 475 -21.52 -12.42 14.93
N PRO A 476 -22.63 -12.70 14.18
CA PRO A 476 -23.08 -11.85 13.08
C PRO A 476 -23.45 -10.42 13.52
N SER A 477 -23.65 -10.18 14.81
CA SER A 477 -23.91 -8.84 15.35
C SER A 477 -22.65 -7.97 15.39
N GLN A 478 -21.47 -8.56 15.30
CA GLN A 478 -20.22 -7.81 15.25
C GLN A 478 -20.16 -6.95 13.98
N PRO A 479 -19.94 -5.62 14.11
CA PRO A 479 -19.99 -4.71 12.96
C PRO A 479 -18.93 -4.99 11.90
N TYR A 480 -17.91 -5.79 12.22
CA TYR A 480 -16.83 -6.17 11.32
C TYR A 480 -17.06 -7.49 10.55
N TYR A 481 -18.08 -8.28 10.94
CA TYR A 481 -18.41 -9.54 10.26
C TYR A 481 -18.54 -9.34 8.74
N ASN A 482 -19.38 -8.39 8.35
CA ASN A 482 -19.68 -8.11 6.96
C ASN A 482 -18.49 -7.57 6.13
N ASN A 483 -17.43 -7.13 6.80
CA ASN A 483 -16.23 -6.63 6.11
C ASN A 483 -15.33 -7.74 5.56
N PHE A 484 -15.46 -8.97 6.09
CA PHE A 484 -14.55 -10.08 5.79
C PHE A 484 -15.25 -11.28 5.17
N VAL A 485 -16.58 -11.32 5.18
CA VAL A 485 -17.35 -12.50 4.80
C VAL A 485 -18.37 -12.16 3.73
N ALA A 486 -18.54 -13.08 2.79
CA ALA A 486 -19.65 -13.13 1.87
C ALA A 486 -20.53 -14.35 2.20
N THR A 487 -21.85 -14.15 2.25
CA THR A 487 -22.85 -15.19 2.45
C THR A 487 -23.87 -15.18 1.30
N GLY A 488 -24.57 -16.30 1.14
CA GLY A 488 -25.64 -16.40 0.14
C GLY A 488 -25.15 -16.51 -1.31
N ASP A 489 -26.09 -16.50 -2.22
CA ASP A 489 -25.84 -16.70 -3.63
C ASP A 489 -25.37 -15.42 -4.31
N SER A 490 -24.37 -15.54 -5.18
CA SER A 490 -23.78 -14.43 -5.93
C SER A 490 -23.40 -14.85 -7.36
N PHE A 491 -23.24 -13.86 -8.25
CA PHE A 491 -22.74 -14.13 -9.60
C PHE A 491 -21.39 -14.86 -9.59
N TYR A 492 -20.50 -14.46 -8.66
CA TYR A 492 -19.21 -15.10 -8.50
C TYR A 492 -19.39 -16.60 -8.14
N ARG A 493 -20.20 -16.93 -7.13
CA ARG A 493 -20.42 -18.32 -6.71
C ARG A 493 -21.02 -19.17 -7.82
N ARG A 494 -22.03 -18.67 -8.51
CA ARG A 494 -22.71 -19.40 -9.58
C ARG A 494 -21.82 -19.66 -10.79
N HIS A 495 -20.99 -18.69 -11.19
CA HIS A 495 -20.35 -18.72 -12.50
C HIS A 495 -18.82 -18.76 -12.47
N LEU A 496 -18.20 -18.26 -11.44
CA LEU A 496 -16.75 -18.02 -11.39
C LEU A 496 -16.02 -18.85 -10.34
N ALA A 497 -16.68 -19.22 -9.22
CA ALA A 497 -16.08 -20.00 -8.15
C ALA A 497 -15.77 -21.43 -8.59
N PRO A 498 -14.75 -22.09 -8.00
CA PRO A 498 -14.50 -23.50 -8.17
C PRO A 498 -15.71 -24.37 -7.80
N PRO A 499 -15.89 -25.58 -8.40
CA PRO A 499 -17.05 -26.44 -8.17
C PRO A 499 -17.28 -26.81 -6.70
N ASP A 500 -16.21 -27.01 -5.93
CA ASP A 500 -16.26 -27.44 -4.54
C ASP A 500 -16.99 -26.44 -3.61
N ILE A 501 -17.06 -25.18 -3.98
CA ILE A 501 -17.82 -24.16 -3.23
C ILE A 501 -19.31 -24.24 -3.53
N ARG A 502 -19.69 -24.67 -4.75
CA ARG A 502 -21.10 -24.83 -5.14
C ARG A 502 -21.79 -26.01 -4.42
N SER A 503 -21.05 -27.08 -4.13
CA SER A 503 -21.57 -28.29 -3.51
C SER A 503 -21.76 -28.20 -1.99
N ARG A 504 -21.42 -27.07 -1.37
CA ARG A 504 -21.57 -26.84 0.08
C ARG A 504 -22.86 -26.08 0.44
N GLU A 505 -23.71 -25.77 -0.53
CA GLU A 505 -25.08 -25.30 -0.37
C GLU A 505 -26.02 -26.49 -0.17
#